data_2797412e96442c05f052c29968133ba8
#
_entry.id   2797412e96442c05f052c29968133ba8
#
_cell.length_a   1.000
_cell.length_b   1.000
_cell.length_c   1.000
_cell.angle_alpha   90.00
_cell.angle_beta   90.00
_cell.angle_gamma   90.00
#
_symmetry.space_group_name_H-M   'P 1'
#
loop_
_entity.id
_entity.type
_entity.pdbx_description
1 polymer ?
#
loop_
_entity_poly.entity_id
_entity_poly.type
_entity_poly.pdbx_seq_one_letter_code
_entity_poly.pdbx_strand_id
1 'polypeptide(L)'
;NLAVWRDKLFLMWSNGITHEDYNGQRILYATSVDGRSWSKPAVLAADPDGDGPLACVAAGWHATEETLVAYYTAIVEKRPGTDERNQLYCLTSSDGLNWGQPRGLAHGFFIEGPRPIAGGRLLMNGQRANQQPRLRFSDQSDGITGWQDGHIPELRGVYSFPEPSWFTRRDGNLVMTFRTKSGDPTIYASVSRDRGQSWTQPRKTNFPDATARSFAGNLPDGQAFFISNPNTVPSVTHPSIGRRNPLAISLSADGRLFDRAYSIRNTPTAMRFQGVNKANGWQYPTAVAWREHLYVAYSINKEDLGVTRIALAALVTPQAN
;
A
#
# COMPACT_ATOMS: atom_id res chain seq x y z
N ASN A 1 -0.96 4.99 -4.89
CA ASN A 1 -1.02 5.47 -3.50
C ASN A 1 -1.65 6.87 -3.45
N LEU A 2 -2.59 7.07 -2.51
CA LEU A 2 -3.32 8.33 -2.30
C LEU A 2 -2.82 9.07 -1.05
N ALA A 3 -2.87 10.40 -1.09
CA ALA A 3 -2.75 11.28 0.07
C ALA A 3 -3.63 12.50 -0.08
N VAL A 4 -3.88 13.18 1.05
CA VAL A 4 -4.46 14.53 1.11
C VAL A 4 -3.41 15.48 1.64
N TRP A 5 -3.22 16.59 0.93
CA TRP A 5 -2.37 17.67 1.39
C TRP A 5 -2.92 19.01 0.93
N ARG A 6 -3.03 19.98 1.86
CA ARG A 6 -3.59 21.31 1.60
C ARG A 6 -4.91 21.26 0.84
N ASP A 7 -5.84 20.44 1.37
CA ASP A 7 -7.18 20.20 0.81
C ASP A 7 -7.20 19.77 -0.67
N LYS A 8 -6.18 19.05 -1.10
CA LYS A 8 -6.05 18.47 -2.44
C LYS A 8 -5.65 17.00 -2.35
N LEU A 9 -6.22 16.16 -3.21
CA LEU A 9 -5.81 14.78 -3.39
C LEU A 9 -4.57 14.69 -4.28
N PHE A 10 -3.65 13.83 -3.88
CA PHE A 10 -2.47 13.40 -4.64
C PHE A 10 -2.55 11.89 -4.86
N LEU A 11 -2.41 11.47 -6.09
CA LEU A 11 -2.37 10.06 -6.49
C LEU A 11 -1.05 9.80 -7.22
N MET A 12 -0.23 8.84 -6.73
CA MET A 12 0.96 8.35 -7.44
C MET A 12 0.82 6.89 -7.80
N TRP A 13 1.53 6.49 -8.86
CA TRP A 13 1.57 5.11 -9.33
C TRP A 13 2.85 4.81 -10.11
N SER A 14 3.19 3.52 -10.17
CA SER A 14 4.25 3.01 -11.05
C SER A 14 3.73 2.91 -12.48
N ASN A 15 4.53 3.35 -13.44
CA ASN A 15 4.20 3.34 -14.86
C ASN A 15 5.35 2.70 -15.65
N GLY A 16 5.22 1.43 -15.98
CA GLY A 16 6.15 0.68 -16.80
C GLY A 16 5.86 0.83 -18.29
N ILE A 17 6.87 0.65 -19.12
CA ILE A 17 6.74 0.67 -20.59
C ILE A 17 6.14 -0.64 -21.08
N THR A 18 6.60 -1.79 -20.55
CA THR A 18 6.18 -3.13 -20.99
C THR A 18 5.69 -4.00 -19.85
N HIS A 19 6.49 -4.15 -18.80
CA HIS A 19 6.23 -5.04 -17.68
C HIS A 19 6.43 -4.32 -16.36
N GLU A 20 5.88 -4.90 -15.28
CA GLU A 20 6.14 -4.51 -13.90
C GLU A 20 7.61 -4.81 -13.54
N ASP A 21 8.22 -3.88 -12.81
CA ASP A 21 9.57 -3.97 -12.24
C ASP A 21 10.69 -4.16 -13.30
N TYR A 22 10.45 -3.69 -14.52
CA TYR A 22 11.44 -3.66 -15.59
C TYR A 22 12.04 -2.27 -15.75
N ASN A 23 13.22 -2.24 -16.38
CA ASN A 23 13.93 -1.01 -16.72
C ASN A 23 13.02 0.00 -17.44
N GLY A 24 13.13 1.27 -17.07
CA GLY A 24 12.31 2.36 -17.58
C GLY A 24 10.97 2.54 -16.86
N GLN A 25 10.65 1.73 -15.84
CA GLN A 25 9.49 1.99 -14.98
C GLN A 25 9.74 3.25 -14.15
N ARG A 26 8.82 4.18 -14.24
CA ARG A 26 8.84 5.49 -13.57
C ARG A 26 7.66 5.67 -12.63
N ILE A 27 7.72 6.72 -11.82
CA ILE A 27 6.60 7.13 -10.96
C ILE A 27 5.93 8.33 -11.61
N LEU A 28 4.63 8.20 -11.82
CA LEU A 28 3.76 9.31 -12.21
C LEU A 28 2.88 9.71 -11.03
N TYR A 29 2.43 10.98 -11.04
CA TYR A 29 1.42 11.46 -10.12
C TYR A 29 0.44 12.41 -10.80
N ALA A 30 -0.75 12.51 -10.22
CA ALA A 30 -1.79 13.46 -10.61
C ALA A 30 -2.46 14.02 -9.34
N THR A 31 -3.10 15.17 -9.45
CA THR A 31 -3.78 15.84 -8.34
C THR A 31 -5.23 16.14 -8.67
N SER A 32 -6.06 16.25 -7.63
CA SER A 32 -7.47 16.60 -7.77
C SER A 32 -7.93 17.49 -6.61
N VAL A 33 -8.72 18.52 -6.91
CA VAL A 33 -9.32 19.42 -5.92
C VAL A 33 -10.77 19.04 -5.57
N ASP A 34 -11.38 18.13 -6.35
CA ASP A 34 -12.78 17.72 -6.23
C ASP A 34 -12.94 16.19 -6.08
N GLY A 35 -11.85 15.41 -6.24
CA GLY A 35 -11.85 13.95 -6.25
C GLY A 35 -12.55 13.33 -7.46
N ARG A 36 -12.84 14.09 -8.50
CA ARG A 36 -13.49 13.65 -9.74
C ARG A 36 -12.64 13.95 -10.96
N SER A 37 -12.19 15.18 -11.07
CA SER A 37 -11.34 15.67 -12.14
C SER A 37 -9.88 15.63 -11.70
N TRP A 38 -9.01 15.07 -12.52
CA TRP A 38 -7.59 14.89 -12.22
C TRP A 38 -6.73 15.69 -13.19
N SER A 39 -5.63 16.21 -12.70
CA SER A 39 -4.63 16.86 -13.55
C SER A 39 -4.05 15.88 -14.57
N LYS A 40 -3.40 16.39 -15.61
CA LYS A 40 -2.53 15.55 -16.43
C LYS A 40 -1.45 14.94 -15.55
N PRO A 41 -1.06 13.66 -15.79
CA PRO A 41 0.03 13.03 -15.06
C PRO A 41 1.35 13.78 -15.27
N ALA A 42 2.10 13.96 -14.18
CA ALA A 42 3.46 14.46 -14.20
C ALA A 42 4.43 13.36 -13.72
N VAL A 43 5.67 13.41 -14.19
CA VAL A 43 6.73 12.50 -13.72
C VAL A 43 7.21 12.98 -12.35
N LEU A 44 7.22 12.08 -11.37
CA LEU A 44 7.72 12.32 -10.04
C LEU A 44 9.16 11.81 -9.87
N ALA A 45 9.41 10.59 -10.32
CA ALA A 45 10.71 9.96 -10.29
C ALA A 45 10.86 9.05 -11.52
N ALA A 46 12.01 9.09 -12.14
CA ALA A 46 12.40 8.25 -13.27
C ALA A 46 13.91 8.10 -13.26
N ASP A 47 14.38 7.17 -14.06
CA ASP A 47 15.77 7.08 -14.45
C ASP A 47 15.92 7.72 -15.85
N PRO A 48 16.37 8.98 -15.94
CA PRO A 48 16.40 9.70 -17.20
C PRO A 48 17.42 9.13 -18.19
N ASP A 49 18.52 8.53 -17.70
CA ASP A 49 19.65 8.11 -18.49
C ASP A 49 19.63 6.60 -18.79
N GLY A 50 18.77 5.82 -18.11
CA GLY A 50 18.69 4.37 -18.23
C GLY A 50 19.84 3.61 -17.55
N ASP A 51 20.76 4.32 -16.92
CA ASP A 51 21.93 3.76 -16.21
C ASP A 51 21.72 3.62 -14.70
N GLY A 52 20.61 4.13 -14.20
CA GLY A 52 20.24 4.13 -12.77
C GLY A 52 19.43 2.92 -12.36
N PRO A 53 18.44 3.09 -11.48
CA PRO A 53 17.62 1.99 -11.00
C PRO A 53 16.87 1.33 -12.15
N LEU A 54 16.85 -0.02 -12.15
CA LEU A 54 16.13 -0.81 -13.14
C LEU A 54 14.65 -0.44 -13.23
N ALA A 55 14.04 -0.12 -12.08
CA ALA A 55 12.65 0.33 -12.00
C ALA A 55 12.41 1.18 -10.76
N CYS A 56 11.47 2.13 -10.87
CA CYS A 56 10.94 2.85 -9.72
C CYS A 56 9.53 2.34 -9.37
N VAL A 57 9.29 2.01 -8.10
CA VAL A 57 8.01 1.50 -7.58
C VAL A 57 7.44 2.50 -6.58
N ALA A 58 6.21 2.94 -6.79
CA ALA A 58 5.52 3.92 -5.96
C ALA A 58 5.30 3.36 -4.54
N ALA A 59 5.85 4.04 -3.52
CA ALA A 59 5.75 3.64 -2.12
C ALA A 59 4.88 4.55 -1.26
N GLY A 60 4.33 5.64 -1.82
CA GLY A 60 3.31 6.46 -1.14
C GLY A 60 3.78 7.83 -0.68
N TRP A 61 3.03 8.41 0.24
CA TRP A 61 3.15 9.79 0.65
C TRP A 61 3.22 9.94 2.17
N HIS A 62 3.79 11.04 2.62
CA HIS A 62 3.59 11.58 3.95
C HIS A 62 3.43 13.10 3.84
N ALA A 63 2.45 13.64 4.56
CA ALA A 63 2.12 15.06 4.54
C ALA A 63 2.30 15.67 5.92
N THR A 64 3.04 16.75 6.00
CA THR A 64 3.04 17.69 7.12
C THR A 64 2.30 18.97 6.69
N GLU A 65 2.18 19.96 7.56
CA GLU A 65 1.57 21.24 7.17
C GLU A 65 2.36 21.93 6.05
N GLU A 66 3.67 21.87 6.10
CA GLU A 66 4.55 22.62 5.19
C GLU A 66 5.06 21.77 4.02
N THR A 67 5.22 20.48 4.21
CA THR A 67 5.94 19.62 3.27
C THR A 67 5.13 18.38 2.90
N LEU A 68 5.09 18.08 1.61
CA LEU A 68 4.67 16.80 1.08
C LEU A 68 5.91 15.97 0.76
N VAL A 69 5.98 14.77 1.32
CA VAL A 69 7.05 13.81 1.07
C VAL A 69 6.51 12.69 0.19
N ALA A 70 7.16 12.43 -0.92
CA ALA A 70 6.88 11.32 -1.81
C ALA A 70 7.93 10.22 -1.64
N TYR A 71 7.49 8.97 -1.56
CA TYR A 71 8.39 7.83 -1.41
C TYR A 71 8.30 6.92 -2.62
N TYR A 72 9.44 6.36 -3.01
CA TYR A 72 9.50 5.30 -4.01
C TYR A 72 10.63 4.32 -3.68
N THR A 73 10.43 3.07 -4.03
CA THR A 73 11.49 2.07 -4.03
C THR A 73 12.14 2.05 -5.40
N ALA A 74 13.46 2.23 -5.45
CA ALA A 74 14.25 1.96 -6.63
C ALA A 74 14.76 0.52 -6.58
N ILE A 75 14.50 -0.24 -7.64
CA ILE A 75 15.06 -1.57 -7.88
C ILE A 75 16.37 -1.38 -8.64
N VAL A 76 17.47 -1.66 -7.99
CA VAL A 76 18.81 -1.52 -8.59
C VAL A 76 19.44 -2.90 -8.86
N GLU A 77 20.49 -2.95 -9.65
CA GLU A 77 21.27 -4.16 -9.80
C GLU A 77 21.84 -4.63 -8.46
N LYS A 78 21.97 -5.95 -8.32
CA LYS A 78 22.49 -6.57 -7.10
C LYS A 78 23.89 -6.05 -6.80
N ARG A 79 24.07 -5.34 -5.69
CA ARG A 79 25.38 -4.91 -5.23
C ARG A 79 26.20 -6.13 -4.79
N PRO A 80 27.49 -6.24 -5.16
CA PRO A 80 28.35 -7.30 -4.70
C PRO A 80 28.34 -7.40 -3.17
N GLY A 81 28.14 -8.62 -2.63
CA GLY A 81 28.15 -8.88 -1.20
C GLY A 81 26.86 -8.57 -0.43
N THR A 82 25.78 -8.14 -1.10
CA THR A 82 24.47 -7.94 -0.48
C THR A 82 23.37 -8.62 -1.28
N ASP A 83 22.32 -9.11 -0.60
CA ASP A 83 21.11 -9.59 -1.27
C ASP A 83 20.07 -8.47 -1.49
N GLU A 84 20.35 -7.26 -0.99
CA GLU A 84 19.47 -6.11 -1.08
C GLU A 84 19.59 -5.42 -2.44
N ARG A 85 18.56 -5.55 -3.26
CA ARG A 85 18.43 -4.87 -4.56
C ARG A 85 17.60 -3.59 -4.48
N ASN A 86 16.91 -3.39 -3.37
CA ASN A 86 15.87 -2.38 -3.27
C ASN A 86 16.33 -1.27 -2.31
N GLN A 87 16.19 -0.04 -2.75
CA GLN A 87 16.48 1.15 -1.97
C GLN A 87 15.26 2.06 -1.91
N LEU A 88 14.79 2.38 -0.72
CA LEU A 88 13.76 3.39 -0.50
C LEU A 88 14.38 4.79 -0.61
N TYR A 89 13.77 5.62 -1.45
CA TYR A 89 14.07 7.04 -1.58
C TYR A 89 12.87 7.89 -1.19
N CYS A 90 13.14 9.14 -0.83
CA CYS A 90 12.12 10.17 -0.72
C CYS A 90 12.49 11.41 -1.50
N LEU A 91 11.47 12.15 -1.91
CA LEU A 91 11.50 13.50 -2.48
C LEU A 91 10.63 14.40 -1.61
N THR A 92 10.99 15.65 -1.47
CA THR A 92 10.20 16.63 -0.72
C THR A 92 9.74 17.76 -1.63
N SER A 93 8.57 18.29 -1.33
CA SER A 93 8.02 19.46 -2.01
C SER A 93 7.28 20.36 -1.01
N SER A 94 7.43 21.67 -1.16
CA SER A 94 6.67 22.67 -0.40
C SER A 94 5.42 23.19 -1.13
N ASP A 95 5.23 22.82 -2.40
CA ASP A 95 4.11 23.29 -3.24
C ASP A 95 3.36 22.13 -3.95
N GLY A 96 3.90 20.91 -3.91
CA GLY A 96 3.36 19.72 -4.59
C GLY A 96 3.59 19.70 -6.10
N LEU A 97 4.43 20.60 -6.62
CA LEU A 97 4.75 20.73 -8.03
C LEU A 97 6.26 20.61 -8.29
N ASN A 98 7.05 21.29 -7.48
CA ASN A 98 8.50 21.29 -7.55
C ASN A 98 9.07 20.33 -6.49
N TRP A 99 9.90 19.40 -6.92
CA TRP A 99 10.42 18.31 -6.09
C TRP A 99 11.93 18.47 -5.91
N GLY A 100 12.40 18.26 -4.68
CA GLY A 100 13.82 18.23 -4.34
C GLY A 100 14.53 17.00 -4.90
N GLN A 101 15.84 16.92 -4.66
CA GLN A 101 16.64 15.76 -5.07
C GLN A 101 16.28 14.50 -4.27
N PRO A 102 16.35 13.32 -4.87
CA PRO A 102 16.11 12.07 -4.17
C PRO A 102 17.07 11.85 -3.01
N ARG A 103 16.53 11.46 -1.84
CA ARG A 103 17.30 11.10 -0.64
C ARG A 103 17.04 9.65 -0.29
N GLY A 104 18.09 8.83 -0.19
CA GLY A 104 18.00 7.45 0.28
C GLY A 104 17.66 7.36 1.76
N LEU A 105 16.71 6.51 2.13
CA LEU A 105 16.22 6.34 3.50
C LEU A 105 16.53 4.97 4.09
N ALA A 106 16.36 3.90 3.31
CA ALA A 106 16.49 2.54 3.80
C ALA A 106 16.69 1.55 2.65
N HIS A 107 17.32 0.43 2.94
CA HIS A 107 17.29 -0.74 2.06
C HIS A 107 15.99 -1.52 2.29
N GLY A 108 15.46 -2.17 1.25
CA GLY A 108 14.24 -2.95 1.26
C GLY A 108 13.18 -2.44 0.30
N PHE A 109 12.17 -3.26 0.07
CA PHE A 109 11.07 -2.97 -0.83
C PHE A 109 9.87 -2.42 -0.04
N PHE A 110 9.52 -1.18 -0.26
CA PHE A 110 8.42 -0.48 0.40
C PHE A 110 7.36 -0.09 -0.63
N ILE A 111 6.09 -0.21 -0.26
CA ILE A 111 4.94 0.04 -1.13
C ILE A 111 3.85 0.89 -0.47
N GLU A 112 4.00 1.20 0.82
CA GLU A 112 3.18 2.15 1.55
C GLU A 112 4.06 3.20 2.21
N GLY A 113 3.63 4.46 2.15
CA GLY A 113 4.25 5.56 2.89
C GLY A 113 3.98 5.48 4.39
N PRO A 114 4.69 6.28 5.19
CA PRO A 114 4.46 6.34 6.61
C PRO A 114 3.05 6.82 6.94
N ARG A 115 2.44 6.20 7.95
CA ARG A 115 1.16 6.66 8.51
C ARG A 115 1.30 6.87 10.01
N PRO A 116 0.66 7.93 10.57
CA PRO A 116 0.71 8.18 11.99
C PRO A 116 -0.20 7.23 12.79
N ILE A 117 0.23 6.92 14.01
CA ILE A 117 -0.59 6.31 15.05
C ILE A 117 -0.88 7.33 16.16
N ALA A 118 -1.72 6.97 17.12
CA ALA A 118 -1.98 7.83 18.29
C ALA A 118 -0.68 8.29 18.96
N GLY A 119 -0.59 9.58 19.26
CA GLY A 119 0.61 10.22 19.81
C GLY A 119 1.69 10.55 18.77
N GLY A 120 1.35 10.58 17.47
CA GLY A 120 2.18 11.15 16.41
C GLY A 120 3.32 10.27 15.88
N ARG A 121 3.59 9.10 16.49
CA ARG A 121 4.58 8.16 15.95
C ARG A 121 4.18 7.72 14.54
N LEU A 122 5.14 7.71 13.63
CA LEU A 122 4.97 7.20 12.28
C LEU A 122 5.35 5.72 12.19
N LEU A 123 4.58 4.96 11.44
CA LEU A 123 4.88 3.58 11.07
C LEU A 123 5.01 3.47 9.57
N MET A 124 6.02 2.75 9.12
CA MET A 124 6.27 2.42 7.72
C MET A 124 6.59 0.94 7.59
N ASN A 125 6.05 0.29 6.57
CA ASN A 125 6.18 -1.14 6.36
C ASN A 125 6.64 -1.46 4.95
N GLY A 126 7.43 -2.50 4.85
CA GLY A 126 7.99 -3.03 3.62
C GLY A 126 8.43 -4.47 3.81
N GLN A 127 9.36 -4.90 2.98
CA GLN A 127 9.94 -6.23 3.06
C GLN A 127 11.45 -6.20 2.82
N ARG A 128 12.12 -7.23 3.34
CA ARG A 128 13.55 -7.49 3.13
C ARG A 128 13.75 -8.38 1.90
N ALA A 129 14.99 -8.48 1.42
CA ALA A 129 15.36 -9.37 0.31
C ALA A 129 14.97 -10.84 0.54
N ASN A 130 15.01 -11.30 1.79
CA ASN A 130 14.63 -12.66 2.19
C ASN A 130 13.11 -12.88 2.29
N GLN A 131 12.31 -11.97 1.73
CA GLN A 131 10.84 -12.01 1.75
C GLN A 131 10.22 -11.92 3.16
N GLN A 132 10.97 -11.46 4.15
CA GLN A 132 10.42 -11.21 5.48
C GLN A 132 9.92 -9.76 5.59
N PRO A 133 8.85 -9.50 6.36
CA PRO A 133 8.37 -8.16 6.61
C PRO A 133 9.48 -7.28 7.22
N ARG A 134 9.52 -6.01 6.82
CA ARG A 134 10.33 -4.98 7.45
C ARG A 134 9.42 -3.90 7.98
N LEU A 135 9.43 -3.70 9.28
CA LEU A 135 8.60 -2.72 9.96
C LEU A 135 9.50 -1.66 10.54
N ARG A 136 9.15 -0.40 10.36
CA ARG A 136 9.91 0.73 10.88
C ARG A 136 9.00 1.69 11.58
N PHE A 137 9.52 2.38 12.59
CA PHE A 137 8.83 3.45 13.28
C PHE A 137 9.74 4.67 13.47
N SER A 138 9.14 5.84 13.58
CA SER A 138 9.83 7.09 13.93
C SER A 138 8.95 7.92 14.86
N ASP A 139 9.56 8.52 15.87
CA ASP A 139 8.92 9.52 16.73
C ASP A 139 9.08 10.95 16.19
N GLN A 140 9.74 11.10 15.03
CA GLN A 140 9.81 12.36 14.29
C GLN A 140 8.65 12.46 13.32
N SER A 141 8.05 13.65 13.21
CA SER A 141 6.88 13.88 12.38
C SER A 141 7.20 14.18 10.91
N ASP A 142 8.50 14.37 10.56
CA ASP A 142 8.93 14.75 9.23
C ASP A 142 8.83 13.64 8.17
N GLY A 143 8.67 12.37 8.61
CA GLY A 143 8.65 11.21 7.73
C GLY A 143 10.01 10.81 7.14
N ILE A 144 11.08 11.53 7.49
CA ILE A 144 12.41 11.38 6.90
C ILE A 144 13.45 10.90 7.91
N THR A 145 13.38 11.40 9.13
CA THR A 145 14.41 11.16 10.16
C THR A 145 13.94 10.25 11.30
N GLY A 146 14.85 9.83 12.17
CA GLY A 146 14.53 9.08 13.38
C GLY A 146 14.03 7.65 13.17
N TRP A 147 14.15 7.08 11.98
CA TRP A 147 13.66 5.74 11.65
C TRP A 147 14.42 4.63 12.37
N GLN A 148 13.69 3.80 13.10
CA GLN A 148 14.16 2.60 13.77
C GLN A 148 13.45 1.37 13.22
N ASP A 149 14.12 0.20 13.22
CA ASP A 149 13.49 -1.05 12.83
C ASP A 149 12.69 -1.63 14.02
N GLY A 150 11.44 -1.99 13.77
CA GLY A 150 10.62 -2.77 14.68
C GLY A 150 10.99 -4.26 14.60
N HIS A 151 10.78 -4.97 15.69
CA HIS A 151 11.03 -6.40 15.75
C HIS A 151 9.77 -7.20 15.42
N ILE A 152 9.85 -8.06 14.40
CA ILE A 152 8.84 -9.07 14.07
C ILE A 152 9.52 -10.42 13.90
N PRO A 153 9.01 -11.51 14.54
CA PRO A 153 9.57 -12.86 14.35
C PRO A 153 9.43 -13.31 12.89
N GLU A 154 10.51 -13.90 12.35
CA GLU A 154 10.50 -14.45 11.00
C GLU A 154 9.53 -15.63 10.88
N LEU A 155 8.89 -15.74 9.72
CA LEU A 155 8.03 -16.86 9.36
C LEU A 155 8.44 -17.38 7.97
N ARG A 156 9.45 -18.28 7.97
CA ARG A 156 10.05 -18.79 6.73
C ARG A 156 9.08 -19.67 5.94
N GLY A 157 9.18 -19.61 4.63
CA GLY A 157 8.43 -20.46 3.70
C GLY A 157 6.93 -20.10 3.54
N VAL A 158 6.46 -19.04 4.20
CA VAL A 158 5.07 -18.58 4.13
C VAL A 158 4.92 -17.42 3.15
N TYR A 159 5.85 -16.47 3.18
CA TYR A 159 5.75 -15.27 2.35
C TYR A 159 6.44 -15.42 0.99
N SER A 160 5.81 -14.78 0.02
CA SER A 160 6.43 -14.35 -1.23
C SER A 160 5.85 -12.96 -1.50
N PHE A 161 6.61 -11.92 -1.25
CA PHE A 161 6.15 -10.53 -1.23
C PHE A 161 5.03 -10.30 -0.20
N PRO A 162 5.34 -10.20 1.12
CA PRO A 162 4.34 -10.08 2.19
C PRO A 162 3.46 -8.81 2.07
N GLU A 163 3.97 -7.75 1.46
CA GLU A 163 3.27 -6.49 1.18
C GLU A 163 2.38 -6.06 2.36
N PRO A 164 2.97 -5.76 3.52
CA PRO A 164 2.22 -5.50 4.73
C PRO A 164 1.34 -4.26 4.62
N SER A 165 0.18 -4.29 5.31
CA SER A 165 -0.63 -3.11 5.59
C SER A 165 -1.21 -3.20 7.00
N TRP A 166 -1.63 -2.10 7.62
CA TRP A 166 -1.98 -2.13 9.03
C TRP A 166 -3.14 -1.19 9.40
N PHE A 167 -3.76 -1.50 10.54
CA PHE A 167 -4.77 -0.68 11.18
C PHE A 167 -4.60 -0.70 12.71
N THR A 168 -5.24 0.25 13.39
CA THR A 168 -5.31 0.31 14.86
C THR A 168 -6.64 -0.28 15.31
N ARG A 169 -6.61 -1.17 16.29
CA ARG A 169 -7.79 -1.68 16.98
C ARG A 169 -8.33 -0.65 17.98
N ARG A 170 -9.59 -0.80 18.37
CA ARG A 170 -10.23 0.09 19.35
C ARG A 170 -9.52 0.09 20.72
N ASP A 171 -8.83 -0.98 21.08
CA ASP A 171 -8.01 -1.09 22.28
C ASP A 171 -6.61 -0.46 22.16
N GLY A 172 -6.32 0.23 21.06
CA GLY A 172 -5.03 0.88 20.76
C GLY A 172 -3.94 -0.05 20.23
N ASN A 173 -4.15 -1.36 20.21
CA ASN A 173 -3.20 -2.29 19.63
C ASN A 173 -3.18 -2.19 18.09
N LEU A 174 -2.00 -2.37 17.51
CA LEU A 174 -1.84 -2.38 16.04
C LEU A 174 -1.99 -3.80 15.51
N VAL A 175 -2.61 -3.93 14.36
CA VAL A 175 -2.66 -5.18 13.60
C VAL A 175 -2.04 -4.96 12.24
N MET A 176 -1.03 -5.75 11.91
CA MET A 176 -0.39 -5.81 10.60
C MET A 176 -0.88 -7.04 9.87
N THR A 177 -1.30 -6.87 8.62
CA THR A 177 -1.74 -7.94 7.73
C THR A 177 -0.70 -8.22 6.67
N PHE A 178 -0.59 -9.47 6.23
CA PHE A 178 0.37 -9.93 5.24
C PHE A 178 -0.30 -10.86 4.25
N ARG A 179 -0.05 -10.66 2.97
CA ARG A 179 -0.36 -11.71 1.99
C ARG A 179 0.68 -12.83 2.07
N THR A 180 0.29 -14.01 1.61
CA THR A 180 1.15 -15.18 1.58
C THR A 180 1.64 -15.49 0.17
N LYS A 181 2.43 -16.56 0.03
CA LYS A 181 2.79 -17.11 -1.28
C LYS A 181 1.59 -17.81 -1.93
N SER A 182 1.70 -18.04 -3.22
CA SER A 182 0.74 -18.84 -3.97
C SER A 182 0.53 -20.22 -3.32
N GLY A 183 -0.72 -20.69 -3.30
CA GLY A 183 -1.11 -21.95 -2.70
C GLY A 183 -1.55 -21.88 -1.22
N ASP A 184 -1.39 -20.73 -0.57
CA ASP A 184 -2.01 -20.47 0.75
C ASP A 184 -2.93 -19.24 0.62
N PRO A 185 -4.20 -19.42 0.25
CA PRO A 185 -5.11 -18.32 -0.06
C PRO A 185 -5.68 -17.68 1.20
N THR A 186 -4.81 -17.27 2.14
CA THR A 186 -5.22 -16.73 3.44
C THR A 186 -4.30 -15.59 3.86
N ILE A 187 -4.87 -14.52 4.42
CA ILE A 187 -4.13 -13.45 5.08
C ILE A 187 -3.53 -13.94 6.40
N TYR A 188 -2.30 -13.54 6.68
CA TYR A 188 -1.68 -13.65 7.98
C TYR A 188 -1.71 -12.31 8.70
N ALA A 189 -1.71 -12.34 10.03
CA ALA A 189 -1.70 -11.13 10.85
C ALA A 189 -0.76 -11.25 12.05
N SER A 190 -0.23 -10.11 12.47
CA SER A 190 0.59 -9.93 13.66
C SER A 190 0.07 -8.74 14.45
N VAL A 191 0.27 -8.73 15.77
CA VAL A 191 -0.22 -7.69 16.68
C VAL A 191 0.96 -7.04 17.40
N SER A 192 0.95 -5.71 17.47
CA SER A 192 1.84 -4.93 18.34
C SER A 192 1.04 -4.29 19.47
N ARG A 193 1.60 -4.35 20.69
CA ARG A 193 1.04 -3.76 21.90
C ARG A 193 1.89 -2.61 22.45
N ASP A 194 2.98 -2.31 21.78
CA ASP A 194 4.00 -1.33 22.17
C ASP A 194 4.25 -0.28 21.08
N ARG A 195 3.17 0.06 20.35
CA ARG A 195 3.19 1.11 19.32
C ARG A 195 4.17 0.80 18.17
N GLY A 196 4.23 -0.47 17.75
CA GLY A 196 4.98 -0.90 16.57
C GLY A 196 6.45 -1.24 16.82
N GLN A 197 6.92 -1.24 18.07
CA GLN A 197 8.32 -1.61 18.40
C GLN A 197 8.53 -3.12 18.29
N SER A 198 7.59 -3.90 18.84
CA SER A 198 7.61 -5.35 18.70
C SER A 198 6.26 -5.90 18.25
N TRP A 199 6.29 -7.06 17.62
CA TRP A 199 5.14 -7.71 17.02
C TRP A 199 5.12 -9.19 17.39
N THR A 200 3.92 -9.73 17.53
CA THR A 200 3.75 -11.17 17.77
C THR A 200 4.19 -11.98 16.56
N GLN A 201 4.46 -13.27 16.75
CA GLN A 201 4.60 -14.21 15.64
C GLN A 201 3.38 -14.11 14.71
N PRO A 202 3.57 -13.86 13.40
CA PRO A 202 2.46 -13.84 12.45
C PRO A 202 1.67 -15.16 12.45
N ARG A 203 0.36 -15.07 12.45
CA ARG A 203 -0.54 -16.23 12.45
C ARG A 203 -1.55 -16.13 11.31
N LYS A 204 -1.94 -17.30 10.83
CA LYS A 204 -3.00 -17.46 9.84
C LYS A 204 -4.32 -16.93 10.40
N THR A 205 -5.04 -16.16 9.59
CA THR A 205 -6.41 -15.74 9.88
C THR A 205 -7.41 -16.60 9.11
N ASN A 206 -8.69 -16.34 9.28
CA ASN A 206 -9.74 -16.90 8.43
C ASN A 206 -10.08 -15.99 7.22
N PHE A 207 -9.28 -14.97 6.96
CA PHE A 207 -9.53 -14.03 5.87
C PHE A 207 -9.02 -14.62 4.54
N PRO A 208 -9.88 -14.79 3.53
CA PRO A 208 -9.46 -15.31 2.22
C PRO A 208 -8.62 -14.26 1.47
N ASP A 209 -7.66 -14.74 0.68
CA ASP A 209 -6.74 -13.91 -0.10
C ASP A 209 -6.52 -14.46 -1.51
N ALA A 210 -6.59 -13.58 -2.49
CA ALA A 210 -6.23 -13.87 -3.88
C ALA A 210 -4.72 -13.82 -4.15
N THR A 211 -3.88 -13.83 -3.12
CA THR A 211 -2.44 -13.54 -3.22
C THR A 211 -2.22 -12.18 -3.89
N ALA A 212 -2.97 -11.18 -3.44
CA ALA A 212 -2.92 -9.82 -3.93
C ALA A 212 -2.57 -8.85 -2.79
N ARG A 213 -1.90 -7.74 -3.13
CA ARG A 213 -1.73 -6.66 -2.15
C ARG A 213 -3.10 -6.20 -1.66
N SER A 214 -3.23 -6.09 -0.36
CA SER A 214 -4.37 -5.49 0.34
C SER A 214 -4.01 -4.13 0.94
N PHE A 215 -5.00 -3.41 1.43
CA PHE A 215 -4.81 -2.17 2.15
C PHE A 215 -5.70 -2.14 3.40
N ALA A 216 -5.10 -1.89 4.55
CA ALA A 216 -5.78 -1.80 5.83
C ALA A 216 -5.66 -0.38 6.41
N GLY A 217 -6.63 0.05 7.19
CA GLY A 217 -6.61 1.35 7.82
C GLY A 217 -7.76 1.56 8.78
N ASN A 218 -7.93 2.79 9.22
CA ASN A 218 -9.06 3.20 10.05
C ASN A 218 -9.85 4.32 9.36
N LEU A 219 -11.16 4.26 9.48
CA LEU A 219 -12.06 5.37 9.15
C LEU A 219 -11.91 6.48 10.21
N PRO A 220 -12.36 7.71 9.93
CA PRO A 220 -12.29 8.82 10.90
C PRO A 220 -13.00 8.56 12.23
N ASP A 221 -13.99 7.69 12.25
CA ASP A 221 -14.71 7.27 13.47
C ASP A 221 -13.98 6.16 14.27
N GLY A 222 -12.80 5.73 13.79
CA GLY A 222 -11.96 4.71 14.43
C GLY A 222 -12.25 3.28 13.99
N GLN A 223 -13.32 3.01 13.22
CA GLN A 223 -13.57 1.68 12.68
C GLN A 223 -12.40 1.22 11.82
N ALA A 224 -11.97 -0.02 11.99
CA ALA A 224 -10.98 -0.64 11.10
C ALA A 224 -11.62 -1.04 9.77
N PHE A 225 -10.90 -0.83 8.68
CA PHE A 225 -11.27 -1.35 7.38
C PHE A 225 -10.14 -2.16 6.76
N PHE A 226 -10.52 -3.12 5.90
CA PHE A 226 -9.61 -3.94 5.13
C PHE A 226 -10.10 -4.05 3.69
N ILE A 227 -9.32 -3.56 2.73
CA ILE A 227 -9.63 -3.61 1.30
C ILE A 227 -8.76 -4.68 0.65
N SER A 228 -9.40 -5.70 0.07
CA SER A 228 -8.72 -6.87 -0.48
C SER A 228 -9.49 -7.49 -1.64
N ASN A 229 -8.90 -8.54 -2.22
CA ASN A 229 -9.58 -9.45 -3.13
C ASN A 229 -9.85 -10.79 -2.40
N PRO A 230 -11.01 -10.96 -1.73
CA PRO A 230 -11.30 -12.15 -0.93
C PRO A 230 -11.76 -13.32 -1.81
N ASN A 231 -10.94 -13.73 -2.75
CA ASN A 231 -11.26 -14.78 -3.73
C ASN A 231 -10.12 -15.79 -3.82
N THR A 232 -10.42 -17.03 -3.48
CA THR A 232 -9.46 -18.14 -3.47
C THR A 232 -9.46 -18.96 -4.77
N VAL A 233 -10.39 -18.69 -5.68
CA VAL A 233 -10.46 -19.39 -6.97
C VAL A 233 -9.28 -18.93 -7.85
N PRO A 234 -8.50 -19.88 -8.39
CA PRO A 234 -7.37 -19.54 -9.26
C PRO A 234 -7.75 -18.65 -10.43
N SER A 235 -6.90 -17.69 -10.76
CA SER A 235 -7.07 -16.86 -11.94
C SER A 235 -6.84 -17.67 -13.21
N VAL A 236 -7.67 -17.45 -14.22
CA VAL A 236 -7.52 -18.10 -15.53
C VAL A 236 -6.22 -17.68 -16.24
N THR A 237 -5.85 -16.42 -16.07
CA THR A 237 -4.66 -15.84 -16.73
C THR A 237 -3.38 -16.06 -15.95
N HIS A 238 -3.48 -16.37 -14.65
CA HIS A 238 -2.35 -16.61 -13.77
C HIS A 238 -2.73 -17.61 -12.67
N PRO A 239 -2.70 -18.93 -12.94
CA PRO A 239 -3.27 -19.95 -12.05
C PRO A 239 -2.62 -20.03 -10.65
N SER A 240 -1.42 -19.49 -10.46
CA SER A 240 -0.73 -19.47 -9.16
C SER A 240 -1.26 -18.42 -8.18
N ILE A 241 -2.18 -17.56 -8.61
CA ILE A 241 -2.83 -16.53 -7.77
C ILE A 241 -4.35 -16.65 -7.90
N GLY A 242 -5.08 -16.14 -6.91
CA GLY A 242 -6.53 -16.07 -6.95
C GLY A 242 -7.04 -14.99 -7.92
N ARG A 243 -8.32 -15.08 -8.28
CA ARG A 243 -9.00 -14.07 -9.09
C ARG A 243 -9.06 -12.74 -8.32
N ARG A 244 -8.66 -11.65 -8.97
CA ARG A 244 -8.68 -10.30 -8.37
C ARG A 244 -10.02 -9.60 -8.60
N ASN A 245 -11.10 -10.35 -8.38
CA ASN A 245 -12.48 -9.90 -8.46
C ASN A 245 -13.33 -10.74 -7.48
N PRO A 246 -14.11 -10.13 -6.55
CA PRO A 246 -14.30 -8.69 -6.39
C PRO A 246 -13.10 -7.97 -5.74
N LEU A 247 -13.06 -6.64 -5.84
CA LEU A 247 -12.39 -5.77 -4.88
C LEU A 247 -13.42 -5.40 -3.82
N ALA A 248 -13.17 -5.75 -2.57
CA ALA A 248 -14.09 -5.56 -1.47
C ALA A 248 -13.48 -4.76 -0.33
N ILE A 249 -14.32 -4.06 0.43
CA ILE A 249 -13.99 -3.46 1.72
C ILE A 249 -14.72 -4.23 2.82
N SER A 250 -13.97 -4.67 3.82
CA SER A 250 -14.52 -5.27 5.04
C SER A 250 -14.32 -4.30 6.20
N LEU A 251 -15.29 -4.23 7.11
CA LEU A 251 -15.34 -3.27 8.22
C LEU A 251 -15.44 -3.99 9.56
N SER A 252 -14.82 -3.40 10.57
CA SER A 252 -14.84 -3.87 11.95
C SER A 252 -14.94 -2.71 12.91
N ALA A 253 -15.90 -2.75 13.81
CA ALA A 253 -16.08 -1.71 14.83
C ALA A 253 -14.95 -1.70 15.88
N ASP A 254 -14.34 -2.86 16.17
CA ASP A 254 -13.30 -3.02 17.19
C ASP A 254 -11.93 -3.46 16.64
N GLY A 255 -11.86 -3.79 15.35
CA GLY A 255 -10.66 -4.30 14.70
C GLY A 255 -10.35 -5.78 15.01
N ARG A 256 -11.32 -6.54 15.54
CA ARG A 256 -11.18 -7.98 15.81
C ARG A 256 -12.09 -8.83 14.93
N LEU A 257 -13.35 -8.46 14.83
CA LEU A 257 -14.35 -9.12 14.01
C LEU A 257 -14.73 -8.19 12.85
N PHE A 258 -14.45 -8.62 11.62
CA PHE A 258 -14.91 -7.96 10.40
C PHE A 258 -16.28 -8.56 10.04
N ASP A 259 -17.34 -7.91 10.45
CA ASP A 259 -18.73 -8.39 10.39
C ASP A 259 -19.54 -7.80 9.23
N ARG A 260 -18.96 -6.85 8.49
CA ARG A 260 -19.57 -6.21 7.33
C ARG A 260 -18.60 -6.18 6.16
N ALA A 261 -19.11 -6.51 4.98
CA ALA A 261 -18.32 -6.43 3.76
C ALA A 261 -19.15 -5.88 2.60
N TYR A 262 -18.54 -5.04 1.80
CA TYR A 262 -19.16 -4.42 0.63
C TYR A 262 -18.26 -4.56 -0.60
N SER A 263 -18.87 -4.80 -1.74
CA SER A 263 -18.14 -4.82 -3.01
C SER A 263 -17.88 -3.38 -3.48
N ILE A 264 -16.62 -3.04 -3.69
CA ILE A 264 -16.22 -1.78 -4.33
C ILE A 264 -16.32 -1.93 -5.84
N ARG A 265 -15.84 -3.06 -6.37
CA ARG A 265 -15.87 -3.46 -7.78
C ARG A 265 -16.05 -4.97 -7.88
N ASN A 266 -16.95 -5.40 -8.76
CA ASN A 266 -17.25 -6.83 -8.98
C ASN A 266 -17.51 -7.21 -10.43
N THR A 267 -17.44 -6.26 -11.36
CA THR A 267 -17.61 -6.55 -12.79
C THR A 267 -16.37 -7.24 -13.35
N PRO A 268 -16.52 -8.19 -14.28
CA PRO A 268 -15.40 -8.76 -15.01
C PRO A 268 -14.60 -7.69 -15.74
N THR A 269 -13.30 -7.90 -15.83
CA THR A 269 -12.39 -7.05 -16.62
C THR A 269 -11.69 -7.88 -17.67
N ALA A 270 -11.27 -7.25 -18.77
CA ALA A 270 -10.48 -7.89 -19.80
C ALA A 270 -9.14 -7.15 -19.95
N MET A 271 -8.03 -7.89 -19.98
CA MET A 271 -6.71 -7.32 -20.29
C MET A 271 -6.65 -6.95 -21.78
N ARG A 272 -6.08 -5.78 -22.05
CA ARG A 272 -5.80 -5.29 -23.40
C ARG A 272 -4.40 -5.63 -23.86
N PHE A 273 -3.46 -5.76 -22.93
CA PHE A 273 -2.04 -5.96 -23.20
C PHE A 273 -1.52 -7.17 -22.41
N GLN A 274 -0.67 -7.96 -23.05
CA GLN A 274 0.05 -9.04 -22.39
C GLN A 274 1.12 -8.47 -21.44
N GLY A 275 1.51 -9.23 -20.44
CA GLY A 275 2.56 -8.82 -19.50
C GLY A 275 2.82 -9.88 -18.43
N VAL A 276 4.02 -9.80 -17.85
CA VAL A 276 4.43 -10.67 -16.73
C VAL A 276 3.67 -10.27 -15.45
N ASN A 277 3.32 -11.24 -14.62
CA ASN A 277 2.62 -11.05 -13.34
C ASN A 277 1.30 -10.26 -13.45
N LYS A 278 0.61 -10.37 -14.57
CA LYS A 278 -0.70 -9.75 -14.78
C LYS A 278 -1.83 -10.75 -14.55
N ALA A 279 -2.89 -10.27 -13.94
CA ALA A 279 -4.17 -10.97 -13.82
C ALA A 279 -5.30 -9.98 -14.03
N ASN A 280 -6.41 -10.46 -14.58
CA ASN A 280 -7.63 -9.69 -14.70
C ASN A 280 -8.13 -9.29 -13.30
N GLY A 281 -8.71 -8.10 -13.21
CA GLY A 281 -9.42 -7.65 -12.01
C GLY A 281 -8.97 -6.30 -11.49
N TRP A 282 -9.49 -6.00 -10.31
CA TRP A 282 -9.34 -4.76 -9.56
C TRP A 282 -8.36 -5.02 -8.42
N GLN A 283 -7.20 -4.40 -8.43
CA GLN A 283 -6.09 -4.85 -7.58
C GLN A 283 -5.25 -3.69 -7.06
N TYR A 284 -4.39 -3.97 -6.05
CA TYR A 284 -3.46 -3.01 -5.46
C TYR A 284 -4.16 -1.76 -4.91
N PRO A 285 -5.14 -1.94 -3.99
CA PRO A 285 -5.87 -0.83 -3.43
C PRO A 285 -4.99 0.05 -2.54
N THR A 286 -5.37 1.32 -2.45
CA THR A 286 -4.96 2.27 -1.41
C THR A 286 -6.14 3.18 -1.12
N ALA A 287 -6.27 3.69 0.09
CA ALA A 287 -7.39 4.52 0.46
C ALA A 287 -7.00 5.68 1.37
N VAL A 288 -7.74 6.77 1.26
CA VAL A 288 -7.65 7.93 2.15
C VAL A 288 -9.04 8.53 2.38
N ALA A 289 -9.32 8.89 3.62
CA ALA A 289 -10.51 9.68 3.93
C ALA A 289 -10.24 11.16 3.63
N TRP A 290 -11.14 11.79 2.90
CA TRP A 290 -11.09 13.21 2.61
C TRP A 290 -12.50 13.79 2.53
N ARG A 291 -12.71 14.86 3.29
CA ARG A 291 -14.04 15.43 3.46
C ARG A 291 -15.00 14.33 3.94
N GLU A 292 -16.14 14.16 3.36
CA GLU A 292 -17.16 13.18 3.74
C GLU A 292 -17.05 11.83 3.01
N HIS A 293 -15.88 11.52 2.42
CA HIS A 293 -15.72 10.34 1.58
C HIS A 293 -14.43 9.57 1.88
N LEU A 294 -14.49 8.26 1.72
CA LEU A 294 -13.33 7.40 1.53
C LEU A 294 -13.04 7.31 0.03
N TYR A 295 -11.86 7.72 -0.37
CA TYR A 295 -11.36 7.56 -1.74
C TYR A 295 -10.51 6.30 -1.80
N VAL A 296 -10.84 5.40 -2.70
CA VAL A 296 -10.11 4.15 -2.93
C VAL A 296 -9.56 4.16 -4.34
N ALA A 297 -8.25 4.21 -4.47
CA ALA A 297 -7.57 4.03 -5.75
C ALA A 297 -7.11 2.58 -5.91
N TYR A 298 -7.14 2.07 -7.11
CA TYR A 298 -6.76 0.70 -7.46
C TYR A 298 -6.30 0.62 -8.91
N SER A 299 -5.54 -0.43 -9.22
CA SER A 299 -5.19 -0.78 -10.60
C SER A 299 -6.27 -1.65 -11.23
N ILE A 300 -6.51 -1.46 -12.52
CA ILE A 300 -7.37 -2.29 -13.36
C ILE A 300 -6.46 -3.08 -14.28
N ASN A 301 -6.35 -4.40 -14.09
CA ASN A 301 -5.50 -5.31 -14.89
C ASN A 301 -4.00 -4.93 -14.95
N LYS A 302 -3.51 -4.02 -14.09
CA LYS A 302 -2.20 -3.35 -14.23
C LYS A 302 -2.06 -2.55 -15.55
N GLU A 303 -3.15 -1.99 -16.03
CA GLU A 303 -3.21 -1.20 -17.28
C GLU A 303 -3.74 0.20 -17.06
N ASP A 304 -4.75 0.31 -16.21
CA ASP A 304 -5.39 1.58 -15.87
C ASP A 304 -5.45 1.79 -14.36
N LEU A 305 -5.77 3.01 -13.98
CA LEU A 305 -6.09 3.38 -12.60
C LEU A 305 -7.56 3.74 -12.49
N GLY A 306 -8.19 3.26 -11.42
CA GLY A 306 -9.52 3.67 -11.02
C GLY A 306 -9.49 4.34 -9.65
N VAL A 307 -10.38 5.30 -9.44
CA VAL A 307 -10.66 5.88 -8.12
C VAL A 307 -12.14 5.78 -7.85
N THR A 308 -12.51 5.14 -6.75
CA THR A 308 -13.89 5.09 -6.26
C THR A 308 -14.04 5.99 -5.07
N ARG A 309 -15.08 6.81 -5.07
CA ARG A 309 -15.48 7.63 -3.95
C ARG A 309 -16.67 6.99 -3.24
N ILE A 310 -16.52 6.72 -1.94
CA ILE A 310 -17.53 6.09 -1.09
C ILE A 310 -17.90 7.09 0.01
N ALA A 311 -19.18 7.40 0.18
CA ALA A 311 -19.61 8.26 1.28
C ALA A 311 -19.31 7.58 2.61
N LEU A 312 -18.66 8.28 3.55
CA LEU A 312 -18.36 7.74 4.88
C LEU A 312 -19.63 7.33 5.61
N ALA A 313 -20.72 8.08 5.45
CA ALA A 313 -22.02 7.75 6.03
C ALA A 313 -22.56 6.36 5.59
N ALA A 314 -22.17 5.86 4.40
CA ALA A 314 -22.55 4.52 3.94
C ALA A 314 -21.74 3.39 4.61
N LEU A 315 -20.64 3.73 5.28
CA LEU A 315 -19.74 2.80 5.96
C LEU A 315 -19.91 2.79 7.49
N VAL A 316 -20.70 3.71 8.04
CA VAL A 316 -20.95 3.80 9.48
C VAL A 316 -21.80 2.60 9.94
N THR A 317 -21.51 2.08 11.13
CA THR A 317 -22.34 1.07 11.76
C THR A 317 -23.70 1.70 12.07
N PRO A 318 -24.84 1.11 11.64
CA PRO A 318 -26.13 1.54 12.13
C PRO A 318 -26.10 1.49 13.67
N GLN A 319 -26.42 2.60 14.35
CA GLN A 319 -26.64 2.54 15.78
C GLN A 319 -27.81 1.58 16.01
N ALA A 320 -27.60 0.57 16.85
CA ALA A 320 -28.71 -0.24 17.34
C ALA A 320 -29.65 0.69 18.11
N ASN A 321 -30.88 0.82 17.59
CA ASN A 321 -31.94 1.49 18.30
C ASN A 321 -32.31 0.72 19.56
#